data_39c23ec5664de9d6ad9d86b1247efa86
#
_entry.id   39c23ec5664de9d6ad9d86b1247efa86
#
_cell.length_a   1.000
_cell.length_b   1.000
_cell.length_c   1.000
_cell.angle_alpha   90.00
_cell.angle_beta   90.00
_cell.angle_gamma   90.00
#
_symmetry.space_group_name_H-M   'P 1'
#
loop_
_entity.id
_entity.type
_entity.pdbx_description
1 polymer ?
#
loop_
_entity_poly.entity_id
_entity_poly.type
_entity_poly.pdbx_seq_one_letter_code
_entity_poly.pdbx_strand_id
1 'polypeptide(L)'
;MIKYVRTLTAICLCVMSSALCMGQNVKIYDTSNSGLMDNDLWTVVVDHDGNKWLGTVKYGLIKFDGDTFTVVFNKEHPVIKGDCVTTLFVDSKGNLWADYSRPEEGIVKFDGENWTVFTAASLGVESIDVRDIREASDGAIWFAFPGKIVSFKDGNTSTLKVPYENILCMDVREDGTIAVGCDMQLLIYSNGKWKKYTEKNSELQLGTIRGLKFRPDGALMIGYGGGFGGGGLSVLSSNLKVWTHYNKSNSRIPDHHIRDIEYDGKNYWMASNNGLVKKDGADISAVFFREGMFKNVISDIALEGKTLWIATNFGLIKYEP
;
A
#
# COMPACT_ATOMS: atom_id res chain seq x y z
N MET A 1 -36.71 -52.25 -43.52
CA MET A 1 -35.59 -52.50 -42.58
C MET A 1 -34.67 -51.28 -42.65
N ILE A 2 -34.93 -50.30 -41.84
CA ILE A 2 -34.23 -49.01 -41.87
C ILE A 2 -33.30 -48.98 -40.62
N LYS A 3 -31.98 -48.95 -40.87
CA LYS A 3 -30.94 -48.88 -39.83
C LYS A 3 -30.80 -47.40 -39.38
N TYR A 4 -31.11 -47.12 -38.13
CA TYR A 4 -30.77 -45.85 -37.49
C TYR A 4 -29.30 -45.87 -37.08
N VAL A 5 -28.49 -45.00 -37.71
CA VAL A 5 -27.14 -44.68 -37.24
C VAL A 5 -27.27 -43.58 -36.19
N ARG A 6 -26.95 -43.88 -34.93
CA ARG A 6 -26.83 -42.88 -33.87
C ARG A 6 -25.43 -42.28 -33.94
N THR A 7 -25.36 -41.03 -34.34
CA THR A 7 -24.17 -40.21 -34.25
C THR A 7 -24.04 -39.67 -32.81
N LEU A 8 -23.10 -40.20 -32.03
CA LEU A 8 -22.71 -39.63 -30.75
C LEU A 8 -21.83 -38.40 -31.02
N THR A 9 -22.37 -37.21 -30.78
CA THR A 9 -21.59 -35.98 -30.75
C THR A 9 -20.93 -35.90 -29.36
N ALA A 10 -19.64 -36.16 -29.30
CA ALA A 10 -18.82 -35.94 -28.12
C ALA A 10 -18.67 -34.45 -27.95
N ILE A 11 -19.34 -33.86 -26.95
CA ILE A 11 -19.08 -32.50 -26.49
C ILE A 11 -17.76 -32.55 -25.71
N CYS A 12 -16.70 -32.14 -26.37
CA CYS A 12 -15.41 -31.89 -25.71
C CYS A 12 -15.56 -30.64 -24.83
N LEU A 13 -15.81 -30.84 -23.53
CA LEU A 13 -15.66 -29.76 -22.54
C LEU A 13 -14.16 -29.44 -22.47
N CYS A 14 -13.74 -28.43 -23.22
CA CYS A 14 -12.48 -27.75 -22.94
C CYS A 14 -12.60 -27.03 -21.59
N VAL A 15 -12.28 -27.73 -20.51
CA VAL A 15 -11.87 -27.13 -19.27
C VAL A 15 -10.55 -26.43 -19.58
N MET A 16 -10.62 -25.13 -19.88
CA MET A 16 -9.42 -24.28 -19.83
C MET A 16 -8.96 -24.26 -18.38
N SER A 17 -8.08 -25.20 -18.01
CA SER A 17 -7.20 -25.03 -16.88
C SER A 17 -6.37 -23.78 -17.20
N SER A 18 -6.68 -22.67 -16.54
CA SER A 18 -5.75 -21.55 -16.43
C SER A 18 -4.53 -22.08 -15.69
N ALA A 19 -3.60 -22.68 -16.45
CA ALA A 19 -2.29 -22.96 -15.94
C ALA A 19 -1.75 -21.63 -15.44
N LEU A 20 -1.49 -21.54 -14.12
CA LEU A 20 -0.61 -20.52 -13.58
C LEU A 20 0.68 -20.61 -14.39
N CYS A 21 0.84 -19.69 -15.33
CA CYS A 21 2.12 -19.48 -15.98
C CYS A 21 3.00 -18.79 -14.93
N MET A 22 3.54 -19.59 -13.99
CA MET A 22 4.67 -19.20 -13.15
C MET A 22 5.87 -19.15 -14.10
N GLY A 23 5.86 -18.12 -14.97
CA GLY A 23 6.98 -17.81 -15.84
C GLY A 23 8.18 -17.41 -14.98
N GLN A 24 9.36 -17.31 -15.58
CA GLN A 24 10.65 -16.96 -14.96
C GLN A 24 10.65 -15.63 -14.18
N ASN A 25 9.52 -14.92 -14.12
CA ASN A 25 9.37 -13.55 -13.66
C ASN A 25 8.79 -13.42 -12.24
N VAL A 26 8.56 -14.52 -11.52
CA VAL A 26 8.04 -14.52 -10.14
C VAL A 26 8.96 -15.32 -9.24
N LYS A 27 9.42 -14.71 -8.16
CA LYS A 27 10.15 -15.40 -7.09
C LYS A 27 9.47 -15.09 -5.75
N ILE A 28 9.11 -16.15 -5.02
CA ILE A 28 8.48 -16.03 -3.70
C ILE A 28 9.53 -16.43 -2.65
N TYR A 29 9.73 -15.56 -1.67
CA TYR A 29 10.56 -15.79 -0.51
C TYR A 29 9.64 -15.99 0.70
N ASP A 30 9.73 -17.13 1.34
CA ASP A 30 8.98 -17.45 2.55
C ASP A 30 9.86 -18.14 3.59
N THR A 31 9.33 -18.39 4.77
CA THR A 31 10.06 -19.01 5.89
C THR A 31 10.55 -20.42 5.60
N SER A 32 10.05 -21.09 4.56
CA SER A 32 10.44 -22.45 4.21
C SER A 32 11.59 -22.52 3.19
N ASN A 33 11.80 -21.44 2.43
CA ASN A 33 12.74 -21.44 1.30
C ASN A 33 13.79 -20.31 1.35
N SER A 34 13.72 -19.46 2.37
CA SER A 34 14.62 -18.32 2.56
C SER A 34 14.91 -18.09 4.03
N GLY A 35 15.71 -17.10 4.34
CA GLY A 35 15.97 -16.66 5.73
C GLY A 35 14.92 -15.72 6.29
N LEU A 36 13.76 -15.56 5.61
CA LEU A 36 12.67 -14.71 6.08
C LEU A 36 12.11 -15.24 7.41
N MET A 37 11.92 -14.37 8.39
CA MET A 37 11.52 -14.75 9.74
C MET A 37 10.01 -14.88 9.92
N ASP A 38 9.22 -14.19 9.09
CA ASP A 38 7.75 -14.23 9.10
C ASP A 38 7.21 -14.13 7.67
N ASN A 39 6.14 -14.86 7.40
CA ASN A 39 5.45 -14.76 6.12
C ASN A 39 4.43 -13.61 6.09
N ASP A 40 4.00 -13.12 7.26
CA ASP A 40 2.99 -12.06 7.35
C ASP A 40 3.66 -10.68 7.32
N LEU A 41 3.88 -10.19 6.11
CA LEU A 41 4.50 -8.90 5.86
C LEU A 41 3.43 -7.81 5.71
N TRP A 42 3.62 -6.69 6.41
CA TRP A 42 2.67 -5.59 6.41
C TRP A 42 3.04 -4.48 5.44
N THR A 43 4.31 -4.18 5.33
CA THR A 43 4.79 -3.11 4.47
C THR A 43 6.14 -3.46 3.86
N VAL A 44 6.45 -2.90 2.71
CA VAL A 44 7.73 -3.04 2.02
C VAL A 44 8.11 -1.73 1.35
N VAL A 45 9.38 -1.34 1.49
CA VAL A 45 9.95 -0.25 0.70
C VAL A 45 11.30 -0.66 0.15
N VAL A 46 11.76 -0.01 -0.91
CA VAL A 46 13.09 -0.20 -1.50
C VAL A 46 13.88 1.08 -1.28
N ASP A 47 15.09 0.96 -0.72
CA ASP A 47 15.99 2.09 -0.56
C ASP A 47 16.79 2.38 -1.85
N HIS A 48 17.56 3.46 -1.86
CA HIS A 48 18.33 3.87 -3.03
C HIS A 48 19.48 2.91 -3.39
N ASP A 49 19.90 2.06 -2.45
CA ASP A 49 20.90 1.01 -2.66
C ASP A 49 20.30 -0.30 -3.15
N GLY A 50 18.98 -0.35 -3.31
CA GLY A 50 18.23 -1.53 -3.74
C GLY A 50 17.97 -2.54 -2.60
N ASN A 51 18.19 -2.19 -1.33
CA ASN A 51 17.75 -3.05 -0.23
C ASN A 51 16.24 -2.94 -0.05
N LYS A 52 15.61 -4.05 0.31
CA LYS A 52 14.19 -4.13 0.67
C LYS A 52 14.05 -4.11 2.17
N TRP A 53 13.25 -3.18 2.67
CA TRP A 53 12.93 -3.05 4.08
C TRP A 53 11.51 -3.53 4.31
N LEU A 54 11.33 -4.44 5.25
CA LEU A 54 10.08 -5.15 5.49
C LEU A 54 9.61 -4.90 6.91
N GLY A 55 8.37 -4.46 7.05
CA GLY A 55 7.71 -4.31 8.33
C GLY A 55 6.90 -5.55 8.68
N THR A 56 7.01 -6.01 9.92
CA THR A 56 6.26 -7.14 10.47
C THR A 56 5.58 -6.76 11.77
N VAL A 57 4.63 -7.58 12.23
CA VAL A 57 3.96 -7.37 13.52
C VAL A 57 4.57 -8.16 14.68
N LYS A 58 5.65 -8.93 14.42
CA LYS A 58 6.26 -9.81 15.44
C LYS A 58 7.78 -9.74 15.49
N TYR A 59 8.41 -9.43 14.39
CA TYR A 59 9.87 -9.49 14.24
C TYR A 59 10.48 -8.12 13.98
N GLY A 60 9.68 -7.04 14.08
CA GLY A 60 10.14 -5.68 13.86
C GLY A 60 10.48 -5.39 12.42
N LEU A 61 11.61 -4.75 12.20
CA LEU A 61 12.12 -4.36 10.90
C LEU A 61 13.13 -5.38 10.38
N ILE A 62 12.89 -5.87 9.16
CA ILE A 62 13.77 -6.81 8.46
C ILE A 62 14.34 -6.11 7.22
N LYS A 63 15.63 -6.25 6.98
CA LYS A 63 16.31 -5.85 5.75
C LYS A 63 16.58 -7.09 4.88
N PHE A 64 16.34 -6.97 3.58
CA PHE A 64 16.75 -7.93 2.55
C PHE A 64 17.64 -7.21 1.53
N ASP A 65 18.90 -7.59 1.45
CA ASP A 65 19.91 -7.00 0.54
C ASP A 65 19.93 -7.61 -0.87
N GLY A 66 19.05 -8.59 -1.13
CA GLY A 66 18.99 -9.36 -2.37
C GLY A 66 19.47 -10.81 -2.20
N ASP A 67 20.19 -11.09 -1.13
CA ASP A 67 20.74 -12.41 -0.79
C ASP A 67 20.29 -12.86 0.62
N THR A 68 20.41 -11.99 1.61
CA THR A 68 20.23 -12.32 3.03
C THR A 68 19.12 -11.47 3.67
N PHE A 69 18.29 -12.12 4.50
CA PHE A 69 17.34 -11.45 5.39
C PHE A 69 17.98 -11.24 6.76
N THR A 70 17.94 -10.00 7.25
CA THR A 70 18.52 -9.62 8.56
C THR A 70 17.49 -8.86 9.36
N VAL A 71 17.22 -9.30 10.61
CA VAL A 71 16.43 -8.51 11.57
C VAL A 71 17.28 -7.33 12.01
N VAL A 72 16.81 -6.12 11.75
CA VAL A 72 17.53 -4.87 12.05
C VAL A 72 17.23 -4.40 13.44
N PHE A 73 15.96 -4.36 13.82
CA PHE A 73 15.54 -4.16 15.19
C PHE A 73 14.24 -4.92 15.51
N ASN A 74 14.08 -5.27 16.77
CA ASN A 74 12.89 -5.84 17.36
C ASN A 74 12.84 -5.43 18.83
N LYS A 75 11.95 -6.02 19.64
CA LYS A 75 11.83 -5.73 21.08
C LYS A 75 13.12 -5.98 21.91
N GLU A 76 14.07 -6.76 21.41
CA GLU A 76 15.35 -7.05 22.07
C GLU A 76 16.45 -6.03 21.70
N HIS A 77 16.19 -5.10 20.76
CA HIS A 77 17.16 -4.09 20.38
C HIS A 77 17.45 -3.13 21.55
N PRO A 78 18.71 -2.73 21.79
CA PRO A 78 19.08 -1.96 22.98
C PRO A 78 18.44 -0.57 23.06
N VAL A 79 18.05 0.01 21.94
CA VAL A 79 17.50 1.38 21.84
C VAL A 79 16.11 1.40 21.24
N ILE A 80 15.89 0.68 20.14
CA ILE A 80 14.61 0.66 19.40
C ILE A 80 13.86 -0.63 19.78
N LYS A 81 13.04 -0.54 20.83
CA LYS A 81 12.39 -1.72 21.41
C LYS A 81 10.97 -1.90 20.86
N GLY A 82 10.87 -2.32 19.60
CA GLY A 82 9.57 -2.59 18.99
C GLY A 82 9.60 -3.78 18.04
N ASP A 83 8.62 -4.66 18.14
CA ASP A 83 8.46 -5.83 17.27
C ASP A 83 7.32 -5.69 16.26
N CYS A 84 6.65 -4.53 16.24
CA CYS A 84 5.59 -4.20 15.30
C CYS A 84 5.99 -2.97 14.48
N VAL A 85 6.16 -3.17 13.18
CA VAL A 85 6.45 -2.12 12.19
C VAL A 85 5.37 -2.22 11.10
N THR A 86 4.57 -1.18 10.95
CA THR A 86 3.42 -1.18 10.03
C THR A 86 3.50 -0.12 8.96
N THR A 87 4.39 0.85 9.12
CA THR A 87 4.56 1.98 8.20
C THR A 87 6.04 2.19 7.90
N LEU A 88 6.38 2.15 6.63
CA LEU A 88 7.73 2.43 6.12
C LEU A 88 7.66 3.49 5.02
N PHE A 89 8.69 4.30 4.94
CA PHE A 89 8.85 5.29 3.88
C PHE A 89 10.34 5.54 3.61
N VAL A 90 10.72 5.68 2.34
CA VAL A 90 12.07 6.13 1.95
C VAL A 90 11.92 7.51 1.33
N ASP A 91 12.60 8.50 1.92
CA ASP A 91 12.54 9.87 1.43
C ASP A 91 13.47 10.12 0.23
N SER A 92 13.33 11.27 -0.41
CA SER A 92 14.11 11.64 -1.61
C SER A 92 15.62 11.73 -1.37
N LYS A 93 16.06 11.81 -0.11
CA LYS A 93 17.46 11.80 0.31
C LYS A 93 17.98 10.39 0.58
N GLY A 94 17.12 9.37 0.47
CA GLY A 94 17.45 7.98 0.77
C GLY A 94 17.34 7.60 2.23
N ASN A 95 16.83 8.47 3.10
CA ASN A 95 16.60 8.07 4.50
C ASN A 95 15.39 7.15 4.59
N LEU A 96 15.52 6.08 5.38
CA LEU A 96 14.41 5.22 5.75
C LEU A 96 13.71 5.79 7.00
N TRP A 97 12.41 5.86 6.96
CA TRP A 97 11.53 6.19 8.06
C TRP A 97 10.67 4.98 8.39
N ALA A 98 10.58 4.62 9.67
CA ALA A 98 9.77 3.51 10.14
C ALA A 98 9.07 3.86 11.45
N ASP A 99 7.81 3.44 11.60
CA ASP A 99 7.18 3.36 12.90
C ASP A 99 7.70 2.14 13.67
N TYR A 100 7.56 2.13 14.98
CA TYR A 100 7.67 0.91 15.77
C TYR A 100 6.76 0.98 17.00
N SER A 101 6.28 -0.18 17.40
CA SER A 101 5.45 -0.32 18.61
C SER A 101 5.67 -1.68 19.28
N ARG A 102 5.19 -1.78 20.51
CA ARG A 102 5.24 -2.99 21.36
C ARG A 102 6.66 -3.52 21.65
N PRO A 103 7.22 -3.36 22.87
CA PRO A 103 6.54 -2.73 24.01
C PRO A 103 6.65 -1.20 24.06
N GLU A 104 7.59 -0.59 23.35
CA GLU A 104 7.75 0.86 23.23
C GLU A 104 7.27 1.34 21.86
N GLU A 105 6.95 2.61 21.73
CA GLU A 105 6.50 3.21 20.48
C GLU A 105 7.38 4.39 20.08
N GLY A 106 7.55 4.58 18.77
CA GLY A 106 8.31 5.69 18.22
C GLY A 106 8.33 5.67 16.71
N ILE A 107 9.01 6.67 16.16
CA ILE A 107 9.41 6.71 14.77
C ILE A 107 10.94 6.72 14.76
N VAL A 108 11.53 6.00 13.84
CA VAL A 108 12.95 6.04 13.58
C VAL A 108 13.24 6.53 12.18
N LYS A 109 14.34 7.26 12.06
CA LYS A 109 14.99 7.60 10.80
C LYS A 109 16.34 6.92 10.73
N PHE A 110 16.64 6.27 9.63
CA PHE A 110 17.95 5.74 9.29
C PHE A 110 18.52 6.51 8.08
N ASP A 111 19.70 7.08 8.22
CA ASP A 111 20.34 7.88 7.17
C ASP A 111 21.42 7.10 6.37
N GLY A 112 21.46 5.79 6.52
CA GLY A 112 22.45 4.90 5.95
C GLY A 112 23.56 4.48 6.95
N GLU A 113 23.77 5.28 8.00
CA GLU A 113 24.77 5.01 9.05
C GLU A 113 24.18 5.05 10.45
N ASN A 114 23.33 6.05 10.74
CA ASN A 114 22.87 6.35 12.08
C ASN A 114 21.34 6.26 12.19
N TRP A 115 20.89 5.80 13.35
CA TRP A 115 19.50 5.80 13.74
C TRP A 115 19.17 7.02 14.61
N THR A 116 18.14 7.75 14.22
CA THR A 116 17.55 8.83 15.02
C THR A 116 16.17 8.40 15.47
N VAL A 117 15.90 8.47 16.79
CA VAL A 117 14.61 8.12 17.38
C VAL A 117 13.78 9.37 17.63
N PHE A 118 12.52 9.34 17.18
CA PHE A 118 11.54 10.38 17.44
C PHE A 118 10.47 9.80 18.38
N THR A 119 10.31 10.46 19.51
CA THR A 119 9.29 10.14 20.51
C THR A 119 8.05 11.02 20.33
N ALA A 120 6.96 10.68 21.00
CA ALA A 120 5.76 11.52 21.02
C ALA A 120 6.07 12.95 21.46
N ALA A 121 6.90 13.13 22.48
CA ALA A 121 7.32 14.44 22.97
C ALA A 121 8.11 15.25 21.94
N SER A 122 9.02 14.60 21.17
CA SER A 122 9.81 15.30 20.14
C SER A 122 8.98 15.76 18.94
N LEU A 123 7.86 15.11 18.68
CA LEU A 123 6.93 15.44 17.60
C LEU A 123 5.74 16.30 18.07
N GLY A 124 5.61 16.55 19.37
CA GLY A 124 4.48 17.30 19.93
C GLY A 124 3.14 16.60 19.82
N VAL A 125 3.14 15.25 19.89
CA VAL A 125 1.95 14.39 19.86
C VAL A 125 1.76 13.68 21.19
N GLU A 126 0.58 13.13 21.42
CA GLU A 126 0.26 12.42 22.68
C GLU A 126 0.78 10.97 22.67
N SER A 127 0.76 10.32 21.50
CA SER A 127 1.24 8.96 21.28
C SER A 127 1.72 8.80 19.83
N ILE A 128 2.55 7.79 19.58
CA ILE A 128 2.99 7.44 18.23
C ILE A 128 2.03 6.40 17.64
N ASP A 129 0.95 6.87 17.06
CA ASP A 129 0.01 6.06 16.27
C ASP A 129 0.05 6.55 14.81
N VAL A 130 1.18 6.28 14.13
CA VAL A 130 1.41 6.72 12.75
C VAL A 130 0.56 5.86 11.82
N ARG A 131 -0.17 6.54 10.93
CA ARG A 131 -1.03 5.91 9.93
C ARG A 131 -0.41 5.92 8.53
N ASP A 132 0.40 6.93 8.27
CA ASP A 132 1.07 7.09 6.99
C ASP A 132 2.22 8.09 7.09
N ILE A 133 3.24 7.95 6.24
CA ILE A 133 4.39 8.84 6.14
C ILE A 133 4.56 9.22 4.68
N ARG A 134 4.65 10.51 4.40
CA ARG A 134 4.88 11.06 3.05
C ARG A 134 5.88 12.19 3.06
N GLU A 135 6.52 12.43 1.93
CA GLU A 135 7.36 13.59 1.71
C GLU A 135 6.61 14.61 0.85
N ALA A 136 6.63 15.85 1.27
CA ALA A 136 6.12 16.97 0.47
C ALA A 136 7.18 17.45 -0.53
N SER A 137 6.76 18.19 -1.56
CA SER A 137 7.64 18.70 -2.63
C SER A 137 8.76 19.62 -2.12
N ASP A 138 8.63 20.17 -0.93
CA ASP A 138 9.65 20.98 -0.28
C ASP A 138 10.64 20.17 0.58
N GLY A 139 10.51 18.83 0.59
CA GLY A 139 11.33 17.90 1.38
C GLY A 139 10.92 17.77 2.84
N ALA A 140 9.80 18.33 3.26
CA ALA A 140 9.26 18.09 4.60
C ALA A 140 8.66 16.68 4.70
N ILE A 141 8.97 15.96 5.77
CA ILE A 141 8.36 14.66 6.06
C ILE A 141 7.08 14.89 6.85
N TRP A 142 6.00 14.29 6.38
CA TRP A 142 4.68 14.44 6.95
C TRP A 142 4.21 13.11 7.54
N PHE A 143 3.82 13.16 8.81
CA PHE A 143 3.31 12.02 9.56
C PHE A 143 1.81 12.18 9.79
N ALA A 144 1.00 11.24 9.33
CA ALA A 144 -0.42 11.22 9.64
C ALA A 144 -0.67 10.54 10.98
N PHE A 145 -1.30 11.25 11.91
CA PHE A 145 -1.75 10.76 13.21
C PHE A 145 -3.26 10.93 13.33
N PRO A 146 -3.94 10.25 14.25
CA PRO A 146 -5.34 10.53 14.54
C PRO A 146 -5.59 12.03 14.74
N GLY A 147 -6.48 12.62 13.94
CA GLY A 147 -6.90 14.01 14.03
C GLY A 147 -5.89 15.08 13.63
N LYS A 148 -4.68 14.70 13.22
CA LYS A 148 -3.65 15.69 12.85
C LYS A 148 -2.62 15.14 11.87
N ILE A 149 -1.97 16.03 11.14
CA ILE A 149 -0.76 15.74 10.36
C ILE A 149 0.36 16.61 10.96
N VAL A 150 1.50 15.99 11.25
CA VAL A 150 2.70 16.67 11.74
C VAL A 150 3.73 16.68 10.62
N SER A 151 4.21 17.85 10.24
CA SER A 151 5.35 17.99 9.34
C SER A 151 6.63 18.14 10.14
N PHE A 152 7.70 17.53 9.65
CA PHE A 152 9.06 17.64 10.18
C PHE A 152 10.01 18.09 9.08
N LYS A 153 10.73 19.18 9.32
CA LYS A 153 11.72 19.70 8.39
C LYS A 153 12.81 20.44 9.15
N ASP A 154 14.07 20.08 8.88
CA ASP A 154 15.26 20.75 9.44
C ASP A 154 15.20 20.91 10.97
N GLY A 155 14.74 19.86 11.66
CA GLY A 155 14.60 19.85 13.13
C GLY A 155 13.36 20.54 13.69
N ASN A 156 12.52 21.14 12.85
CA ASN A 156 11.31 21.84 13.26
C ASN A 156 10.07 21.01 12.94
N THR A 157 9.07 21.09 13.80
CA THR A 157 7.75 20.49 13.60
C THR A 157 6.66 21.54 13.42
N SER A 158 5.66 21.23 12.61
CA SER A 158 4.43 22.01 12.47
C SER A 158 3.23 21.07 12.42
N THR A 159 2.11 21.48 12.99
CA THR A 159 0.90 20.65 13.09
C THR A 159 -0.24 21.24 12.30
N LEU A 160 -0.82 20.43 11.42
CA LEU A 160 -2.07 20.70 10.71
C LEU A 160 -3.19 19.86 11.32
N LYS A 161 -4.17 20.50 11.96
CA LYS A 161 -5.35 19.80 12.47
C LYS A 161 -6.21 19.28 11.33
N VAL A 162 -6.57 18.00 11.40
CA VAL A 162 -7.50 17.35 10.47
C VAL A 162 -8.89 17.32 11.13
N PRO A 163 -9.98 17.67 10.44
CA PRO A 163 -11.32 17.73 11.05
C PRO A 163 -11.98 16.35 11.16
N TYR A 164 -11.16 15.32 11.41
CA TYR A 164 -11.60 13.93 11.63
C TYR A 164 -10.49 13.12 12.30
N GLU A 165 -10.84 12.31 13.29
CA GLU A 165 -9.86 11.57 14.11
C GLU A 165 -9.32 10.31 13.39
N ASN A 166 -10.18 9.55 12.71
CA ASN A 166 -9.78 8.26 12.14
C ASN A 166 -9.18 8.40 10.73
N ILE A 167 -7.96 8.92 10.67
CA ILE A 167 -7.13 8.98 9.47
C ILE A 167 -6.53 7.59 9.23
N LEU A 168 -6.46 7.15 7.97
CA LEU A 168 -5.98 5.81 7.59
C LEU A 168 -4.85 5.85 6.57
N CYS A 169 -4.87 6.82 5.68
CA CYS A 169 -3.82 7.06 4.69
C CYS A 169 -3.84 8.51 4.24
N MET A 170 -2.77 8.95 3.62
CA MET A 170 -2.70 10.26 2.97
C MET A 170 -1.85 10.19 1.71
N ASP A 171 -2.01 11.20 0.86
CA ASP A 171 -1.08 11.48 -0.22
C ASP A 171 -0.97 12.99 -0.43
N VAL A 172 0.17 13.43 -0.95
CA VAL A 172 0.50 14.86 -1.11
C VAL A 172 0.84 15.13 -2.56
N ARG A 173 0.11 16.07 -3.17
CA ARG A 173 0.39 16.53 -4.53
C ARG A 173 1.49 17.60 -4.51
N GLU A 174 2.22 17.76 -5.61
CA GLU A 174 3.33 18.71 -5.75
C GLU A 174 2.98 20.16 -5.40
N ASP A 175 1.73 20.58 -5.60
CA ASP A 175 1.25 21.93 -5.25
C ASP A 175 0.90 22.09 -3.76
N GLY A 176 1.18 21.08 -2.93
CA GLY A 176 0.87 21.05 -1.51
C GLY A 176 -0.58 20.68 -1.19
N THR A 177 -1.39 20.26 -2.16
CA THR A 177 -2.71 19.70 -1.89
C THR A 177 -2.56 18.35 -1.20
N ILE A 178 -3.26 18.15 -0.07
CA ILE A 178 -3.24 16.92 0.71
C ILE A 178 -4.57 16.18 0.54
N ALA A 179 -4.50 14.90 0.23
CA ALA A 179 -5.63 13.99 0.33
C ALA A 179 -5.50 13.12 1.59
N VAL A 180 -6.57 12.97 2.35
CA VAL A 180 -6.62 12.15 3.56
C VAL A 180 -7.79 11.19 3.44
N GLY A 181 -7.48 9.89 3.47
CA GLY A 181 -8.43 8.80 3.47
C GLY A 181 -8.85 8.43 4.89
N CYS A 182 -10.14 8.28 5.09
CA CYS A 182 -10.76 7.96 6.36
C CYS A 182 -11.84 6.87 6.19
N ASP A 183 -12.51 6.51 7.28
CA ASP A 183 -13.71 5.69 7.18
C ASP A 183 -14.84 6.49 6.50
N MET A 184 -15.33 5.98 5.36
CA MET A 184 -16.46 6.50 4.60
C MET A 184 -16.38 8.00 4.23
N GLN A 185 -15.17 8.58 4.23
CA GLN A 185 -14.98 9.97 3.81
C GLN A 185 -13.56 10.23 3.29
N LEU A 186 -13.48 11.16 2.34
CA LEU A 186 -12.25 11.72 1.82
C LEU A 186 -12.17 13.19 2.23
N LEU A 187 -11.03 13.59 2.75
CA LEU A 187 -10.73 14.99 3.05
C LEU A 187 -9.66 15.50 2.09
N ILE A 188 -9.86 16.68 1.53
CA ILE A 188 -8.86 17.35 0.70
C ILE A 188 -8.54 18.71 1.33
N TYR A 189 -7.27 18.94 1.62
CA TYR A 189 -6.75 20.22 2.05
C TYR A 189 -6.10 20.95 0.90
N SER A 190 -6.55 22.13 0.62
CA SER A 190 -5.95 23.03 -0.38
C SER A 190 -6.25 24.47 -0.07
N ASN A 191 -5.30 25.38 -0.35
CA ASN A 191 -5.45 26.82 -0.12
C ASN A 191 -5.91 27.17 1.31
N GLY A 192 -5.36 26.45 2.32
CA GLY A 192 -5.66 26.69 3.74
C GLY A 192 -7.03 26.18 4.22
N LYS A 193 -7.74 25.37 3.41
CA LYS A 193 -9.10 24.91 3.73
C LYS A 193 -9.27 23.43 3.48
N TRP A 194 -10.02 22.78 4.38
CA TRP A 194 -10.48 21.41 4.20
C TRP A 194 -11.79 21.35 3.41
N LYS A 195 -11.85 20.46 2.44
CA LYS A 195 -13.09 20.04 1.77
C LYS A 195 -13.35 18.57 2.07
N LYS A 196 -14.58 18.26 2.50
CA LYS A 196 -15.01 16.92 2.86
C LYS A 196 -15.92 16.34 1.78
N TYR A 197 -15.61 15.11 1.37
CA TYR A 197 -16.41 14.30 0.45
C TYR A 197 -16.95 13.08 1.21
N THR A 198 -18.23 12.83 1.07
CA THR A 198 -18.98 11.68 1.61
C THR A 198 -19.96 11.19 0.54
N GLU A 199 -20.54 10.01 0.72
CA GLU A 199 -21.62 9.52 -0.14
C GLU A 199 -22.81 10.48 -0.25
N LYS A 200 -23.05 11.32 0.77
CA LYS A 200 -24.18 12.26 0.84
C LYS A 200 -23.97 13.52 0.01
N ASN A 201 -22.73 13.90 -0.28
CA ASN A 201 -22.42 15.16 -0.95
C ASN A 201 -21.53 14.98 -2.19
N SER A 202 -21.22 13.75 -2.57
CA SER A 202 -20.38 13.40 -3.72
C SER A 202 -20.71 11.99 -4.18
N GLU A 203 -20.02 11.53 -5.22
CA GLU A 203 -20.09 10.15 -5.71
C GLU A 203 -19.07 9.22 -5.01
N LEU A 204 -18.57 9.61 -3.83
CA LEU A 204 -17.65 8.77 -3.04
C LEU A 204 -18.33 7.43 -2.72
N GLN A 205 -17.65 6.33 -3.00
CA GLN A 205 -18.18 4.99 -2.69
C GLN A 205 -18.14 4.74 -1.18
N LEU A 206 -19.09 3.93 -0.69
CA LEU A 206 -19.07 3.45 0.68
C LEU A 206 -17.87 2.56 0.91
N GLY A 207 -17.16 2.79 1.99
CA GLY A 207 -16.02 1.98 2.39
C GLY A 207 -14.91 2.79 3.06
N THR A 208 -14.04 2.08 3.72
CA THR A 208 -12.82 2.61 4.33
C THR A 208 -11.82 2.96 3.23
N ILE A 209 -11.29 4.17 3.17
CA ILE A 209 -10.25 4.53 2.21
C ILE A 209 -8.91 4.06 2.77
N ARG A 210 -8.21 3.20 2.01
CA ARG A 210 -6.95 2.57 2.42
C ARG A 210 -5.77 2.92 1.53
N GLY A 211 -6.00 3.23 0.26
CA GLY A 211 -4.98 3.64 -0.69
C GLY A 211 -5.32 4.98 -1.31
N LEU A 212 -4.37 5.88 -1.37
CA LEU A 212 -4.45 7.15 -2.07
C LEU A 212 -3.21 7.35 -2.91
N LYS A 213 -3.38 7.83 -4.15
CA LYS A 213 -2.26 8.21 -5.01
C LYS A 213 -2.69 9.33 -5.96
N PHE A 214 -2.03 10.46 -5.85
CA PHE A 214 -2.15 11.47 -6.89
C PHE A 214 -1.44 11.01 -8.16
N ARG A 215 -2.11 11.20 -9.27
CA ARG A 215 -1.57 10.93 -10.59
C ARG A 215 -0.74 12.13 -11.07
N PRO A 216 0.18 11.96 -12.04
CA PRO A 216 0.92 13.08 -12.64
C PRO A 216 0.02 14.13 -13.27
N ASP A 217 -1.19 13.78 -13.74
CA ASP A 217 -2.18 14.72 -14.28
C ASP A 217 -3.00 15.43 -13.18
N GLY A 218 -2.67 15.20 -11.90
CA GLY A 218 -3.33 15.76 -10.72
C GLY A 218 -4.63 15.09 -10.31
N ALA A 219 -5.12 14.08 -11.03
CA ALA A 219 -6.25 13.26 -10.59
C ALA A 219 -5.85 12.40 -9.38
N LEU A 220 -6.81 12.06 -8.52
CA LEU A 220 -6.60 11.24 -7.32
C LEU A 220 -7.19 9.85 -7.52
N MET A 221 -6.38 8.83 -7.37
CA MET A 221 -6.82 7.45 -7.24
C MET A 221 -7.14 7.13 -5.78
N ILE A 222 -8.23 6.41 -5.56
CA ILE A 222 -8.79 6.13 -4.23
C ILE A 222 -9.11 4.65 -4.16
N GLY A 223 -8.33 3.93 -3.36
CA GLY A 223 -8.52 2.51 -3.07
C GLY A 223 -9.36 2.34 -1.80
N TYR A 224 -10.33 1.44 -1.85
CA TYR A 224 -11.22 1.17 -0.72
C TYR A 224 -10.84 -0.15 -0.04
N GLY A 225 -10.86 -0.16 1.28
CA GLY A 225 -10.85 -1.36 2.11
C GLY A 225 -12.28 -1.71 2.50
N GLY A 226 -12.61 -3.00 2.48
CA GLY A 226 -13.94 -3.56 2.56
C GLY A 226 -14.92 -3.05 3.62
N GLY A 227 -16.11 -3.60 3.54
CA GLY A 227 -17.28 -3.34 4.37
C GLY A 227 -18.40 -2.62 3.58
N PHE A 228 -19.64 -3.02 3.76
CA PHE A 228 -20.84 -2.30 3.30
C PHE A 228 -21.15 -2.25 1.79
N GLY A 229 -20.59 -3.14 0.95
CA GLY A 229 -21.02 -3.31 -0.44
C GLY A 229 -20.45 -2.31 -1.46
N GLY A 230 -19.67 -1.33 -1.02
CA GLY A 230 -18.84 -0.47 -1.87
C GLY A 230 -17.39 -0.97 -1.95
N GLY A 231 -16.58 -0.36 -2.78
CA GLY A 231 -15.15 -0.67 -2.85
C GLY A 231 -14.60 -0.78 -4.26
N GLY A 232 -13.38 -1.27 -4.35
CA GLY A 232 -12.59 -1.26 -5.57
C GLY A 232 -11.78 0.02 -5.70
N LEU A 233 -11.84 0.68 -6.83
CA LEU A 233 -11.08 1.87 -7.15
C LEU A 233 -11.99 3.00 -7.61
N SER A 234 -11.77 4.20 -7.10
CA SER A 234 -12.30 5.43 -7.71
C SER A 234 -11.17 6.30 -8.22
N VAL A 235 -11.46 7.07 -9.26
CA VAL A 235 -10.58 8.13 -9.76
C VAL A 235 -11.37 9.44 -9.70
N LEU A 236 -10.86 10.38 -8.92
CA LEU A 236 -11.38 11.75 -8.85
C LEU A 236 -10.50 12.64 -9.74
N SER A 237 -11.13 13.32 -10.69
CA SER A 237 -10.44 14.21 -11.64
C SER A 237 -9.62 15.32 -10.94
N SER A 238 -8.61 15.84 -11.61
CA SER A 238 -7.71 16.88 -11.07
C SER A 238 -8.43 18.16 -10.61
N ASN A 239 -9.57 18.48 -11.22
CA ASN A 239 -10.42 19.59 -10.78
C ASN A 239 -11.39 19.23 -9.63
N LEU A 240 -11.29 18.01 -9.09
CA LEU A 240 -12.06 17.49 -7.95
C LEU A 240 -13.60 17.51 -8.16
N LYS A 241 -14.05 17.23 -9.40
CA LYS A 241 -15.48 17.28 -9.74
C LYS A 241 -16.04 16.02 -10.38
N VAL A 242 -15.23 15.29 -11.15
CA VAL A 242 -15.69 14.12 -11.91
C VAL A 242 -15.13 12.85 -11.30
N TRP A 243 -16.01 11.88 -11.06
CA TRP A 243 -15.68 10.58 -10.50
C TRP A 243 -15.78 9.50 -11.56
N THR A 244 -14.89 8.54 -11.49
CA THR A 244 -14.95 7.30 -12.26
C THR A 244 -14.72 6.14 -11.31
N HIS A 245 -15.56 5.11 -11.37
CA HIS A 245 -15.53 3.98 -10.45
C HIS A 245 -15.24 2.67 -11.18
N TYR A 246 -14.38 1.85 -10.58
CA TYR A 246 -14.04 0.53 -11.05
C TYR A 246 -14.26 -0.47 -9.90
N ASN A 247 -15.08 -1.47 -10.15
CA ASN A 247 -15.41 -2.52 -9.21
C ASN A 247 -15.63 -3.87 -9.94
N LYS A 248 -15.98 -4.91 -9.20
CA LYS A 248 -16.18 -6.25 -9.75
C LYS A 248 -17.32 -6.35 -10.78
N SER A 249 -18.28 -5.42 -10.77
CA SER A 249 -19.42 -5.45 -11.70
C SER A 249 -19.11 -4.79 -13.05
N ASN A 250 -18.14 -3.87 -13.10
CA ASN A 250 -17.83 -3.10 -14.31
C ASN A 250 -16.36 -3.18 -14.75
N SER A 251 -15.54 -3.96 -14.06
CA SER A 251 -14.11 -4.11 -14.36
C SER A 251 -13.60 -5.49 -13.95
N ARG A 252 -12.31 -5.76 -14.22
CA ARG A 252 -11.63 -7.01 -13.82
C ARG A 252 -10.95 -6.92 -12.46
N ILE A 253 -11.36 -5.98 -11.60
CA ILE A 253 -10.87 -5.94 -10.21
C ILE A 253 -11.33 -7.23 -9.52
N PRO A 254 -10.41 -8.04 -8.95
CA PRO A 254 -10.74 -9.35 -8.38
C PRO A 254 -11.40 -9.26 -7.00
N ASP A 255 -11.18 -8.15 -6.30
CA ASP A 255 -11.68 -7.91 -4.94
C ASP A 255 -12.05 -6.44 -4.73
N HIS A 256 -12.88 -6.16 -3.72
CA HIS A 256 -13.30 -4.81 -3.37
C HIS A 256 -12.25 -4.05 -2.55
N HIS A 257 -11.23 -4.74 -2.03
CA HIS A 257 -10.18 -4.15 -1.21
C HIS A 257 -8.99 -3.75 -2.06
N ILE A 258 -8.69 -2.47 -2.10
CA ILE A 258 -7.45 -1.89 -2.63
C ILE A 258 -6.78 -1.16 -1.48
N ARG A 259 -5.60 -1.62 -1.07
CA ARG A 259 -4.90 -1.16 0.13
C ARG A 259 -3.80 -0.17 -0.17
N ASP A 260 -3.09 -0.41 -1.29
CA ASP A 260 -1.98 0.41 -1.72
C ASP A 260 -2.01 0.60 -3.23
N ILE A 261 -1.41 1.68 -3.72
CA ILE A 261 -1.39 2.06 -5.14
C ILE A 261 -0.03 2.64 -5.48
N GLU A 262 0.69 1.97 -6.39
CA GLU A 262 1.96 2.43 -6.91
C GLU A 262 1.94 2.70 -8.42
N TYR A 263 2.82 3.60 -8.90
CA TYR A 263 2.90 4.02 -10.30
C TYR A 263 4.31 3.79 -10.86
N ASP A 264 4.44 2.95 -11.90
CA ASP A 264 5.72 2.57 -12.51
C ASP A 264 6.18 3.50 -13.65
N GLY A 265 5.53 4.66 -13.81
CA GLY A 265 5.76 5.58 -14.94
C GLY A 265 4.81 5.33 -16.11
N LYS A 266 4.11 4.21 -16.16
CA LYS A 266 3.15 3.83 -17.19
C LYS A 266 1.86 3.26 -16.61
N ASN A 267 1.97 2.29 -15.71
CA ASN A 267 0.87 1.54 -15.14
C ASN A 267 0.69 1.87 -13.66
N TYR A 268 -0.52 1.69 -13.16
CA TYR A 268 -0.81 1.67 -11.73
C TYR A 268 -0.91 0.23 -11.26
N TRP A 269 -0.20 -0.07 -10.19
CA TRP A 269 -0.21 -1.36 -9.52
C TRP A 269 -0.90 -1.22 -8.19
N MET A 270 -1.79 -2.12 -7.85
CA MET A 270 -2.61 -1.99 -6.66
C MET A 270 -2.63 -3.28 -5.86
N ALA A 271 -2.35 -3.16 -4.58
CA ALA A 271 -2.46 -4.24 -3.60
C ALA A 271 -3.93 -4.56 -3.34
N SER A 272 -4.34 -5.82 -3.49
CA SER A 272 -5.70 -6.24 -3.13
C SER A 272 -5.73 -7.48 -2.24
N ASN A 273 -6.89 -7.77 -1.64
CA ASN A 273 -7.05 -9.01 -0.87
C ASN A 273 -7.07 -10.27 -1.73
N ASN A 274 -7.10 -10.14 -3.04
CA ASN A 274 -7.12 -11.29 -3.95
C ASN A 274 -6.30 -11.04 -5.23
N GLY A 275 -5.02 -10.75 -5.07
CA GLY A 275 -4.07 -10.60 -6.17
C GLY A 275 -3.63 -9.16 -6.42
N LEU A 276 -2.66 -9.04 -7.29
CA LEU A 276 -2.12 -7.77 -7.76
C LEU A 276 -2.96 -7.25 -8.91
N VAL A 277 -3.46 -6.03 -8.79
CA VAL A 277 -4.25 -5.38 -9.84
C VAL A 277 -3.36 -4.44 -10.64
N LYS A 278 -3.40 -4.56 -11.96
CA LYS A 278 -2.73 -3.65 -12.90
C LYS A 278 -3.77 -2.81 -13.62
N LYS A 279 -3.56 -1.50 -13.68
CA LYS A 279 -4.33 -0.57 -14.51
C LYS A 279 -3.41 0.06 -15.56
N ASP A 280 -3.66 -0.25 -16.85
CA ASP A 280 -2.97 0.30 -18.02
C ASP A 280 -3.98 1.14 -18.82
N GLY A 281 -3.90 2.46 -18.73
CA GLY A 281 -4.91 3.33 -19.31
C GLY A 281 -6.32 3.04 -18.81
N ALA A 282 -7.21 2.58 -19.69
CA ALA A 282 -8.58 2.17 -19.33
C ALA A 282 -8.67 0.71 -18.87
N ASP A 283 -7.69 -0.12 -19.24
CA ASP A 283 -7.72 -1.55 -18.98
C ASP A 283 -7.32 -1.87 -17.54
N ILE A 284 -8.01 -2.86 -16.97
CA ILE A 284 -7.71 -3.42 -15.64
C ILE A 284 -7.53 -4.92 -15.79
N SER A 285 -6.46 -5.45 -15.22
CA SER A 285 -6.17 -6.88 -15.14
C SER A 285 -5.71 -7.26 -13.74
N ALA A 286 -5.70 -8.56 -13.43
CA ALA A 286 -5.21 -9.06 -12.15
C ALA A 286 -4.20 -10.19 -12.36
N VAL A 287 -3.20 -10.21 -11.48
CA VAL A 287 -2.17 -11.26 -11.40
C VAL A 287 -2.35 -12.00 -10.08
N PHE A 288 -2.36 -13.34 -10.16
CA PHE A 288 -2.52 -14.22 -9.01
C PHE A 288 -1.25 -15.03 -8.82
N PHE A 289 -0.74 -15.11 -7.60
CA PHE A 289 0.51 -15.81 -7.26
C PHE A 289 0.26 -17.18 -6.64
N ARG A 290 -0.95 -17.42 -6.14
CA ARG A 290 -1.37 -18.71 -5.58
C ARG A 290 -2.81 -19.04 -6.00
N GLU A 291 -3.12 -20.34 -6.08
CA GLU A 291 -4.49 -20.78 -6.32
C GLU A 291 -5.36 -20.67 -5.08
N GLY A 292 -6.59 -20.25 -5.26
CA GLY A 292 -7.64 -20.19 -4.22
C GLY A 292 -7.95 -18.78 -3.75
N MET A 293 -9.19 -18.63 -3.26
CA MET A 293 -9.71 -17.37 -2.74
C MET A 293 -8.99 -17.03 -1.43
N PHE A 294 -8.69 -15.73 -1.20
CA PHE A 294 -7.97 -15.20 -0.04
C PHE A 294 -6.54 -15.74 0.18
N LYS A 295 -5.98 -16.43 -0.81
CA LYS A 295 -4.58 -16.87 -0.77
C LYS A 295 -3.60 -15.89 -1.42
N ASN A 296 -4.09 -14.78 -1.94
CA ASN A 296 -3.32 -13.74 -2.61
C ASN A 296 -3.51 -12.38 -1.94
N VAL A 297 -3.55 -12.34 -0.59
CA VAL A 297 -3.66 -11.07 0.13
C VAL A 297 -2.34 -10.32 0.02
N ILE A 298 -2.39 -9.17 -0.62
CA ILE A 298 -1.28 -8.25 -0.78
C ILE A 298 -1.49 -7.09 0.19
N SER A 299 -0.50 -6.82 1.01
CA SER A 299 -0.52 -5.76 2.02
C SER A 299 0.02 -4.46 1.45
N ASP A 300 1.13 -4.54 0.69
CA ASP A 300 1.87 -3.37 0.25
C ASP A 300 2.73 -3.69 -0.98
N ILE A 301 3.14 -2.67 -1.74
CA ILE A 301 3.92 -2.79 -2.98
C ILE A 301 5.02 -1.73 -2.99
N ALA A 302 6.23 -2.14 -3.39
CA ALA A 302 7.32 -1.21 -3.67
C ALA A 302 7.90 -1.46 -5.07
N LEU A 303 8.39 -0.39 -5.70
CA LEU A 303 8.98 -0.43 -7.03
C LEU A 303 10.51 -0.36 -6.96
N GLU A 304 11.20 -1.24 -7.69
CA GLU A 304 12.62 -1.17 -8.01
C GLU A 304 12.77 -1.16 -9.54
N GLY A 305 12.79 0.00 -10.13
CA GLY A 305 12.73 0.15 -11.58
C GLY A 305 11.42 -0.44 -12.15
N LYS A 306 11.52 -1.57 -12.86
CA LYS A 306 10.35 -2.31 -13.38
C LYS A 306 9.92 -3.48 -12.49
N THR A 307 10.73 -3.82 -11.51
CA THR A 307 10.45 -4.93 -10.58
C THR A 307 9.50 -4.45 -9.50
N LEU A 308 8.50 -5.24 -9.18
CA LEU A 308 7.65 -5.05 -8.01
C LEU A 308 8.10 -5.98 -6.89
N TRP A 309 8.26 -5.40 -5.71
CA TRP A 309 8.42 -6.11 -4.46
C TRP A 309 7.10 -6.02 -3.70
N ILE A 310 6.55 -7.16 -3.33
CA ILE A 310 5.17 -7.26 -2.88
C ILE A 310 5.15 -7.93 -1.51
N ALA A 311 4.72 -7.20 -0.50
CA ALA A 311 4.47 -7.73 0.83
C ALA A 311 3.13 -8.46 0.87
N THR A 312 3.13 -9.69 1.38
CA THR A 312 1.94 -10.53 1.45
C THR A 312 1.82 -11.22 2.81
N ASN A 313 0.69 -11.85 3.07
CA ASN A 313 0.51 -12.73 4.23
C ASN A 313 1.15 -14.12 4.06
N PHE A 314 1.91 -14.34 2.99
CA PHE A 314 2.58 -15.61 2.71
C PHE A 314 4.04 -15.43 2.23
N GLY A 315 4.62 -14.28 2.49
CA GLY A 315 6.01 -13.96 2.19
C GLY A 315 6.19 -12.75 1.30
N LEU A 316 7.43 -12.54 0.85
CA LEU A 316 7.84 -11.48 -0.07
C LEU A 316 7.86 -12.02 -1.49
N ILE A 317 7.25 -11.30 -2.42
CA ILE A 317 7.27 -11.65 -3.85
C ILE A 317 8.13 -10.64 -4.60
N LYS A 318 9.05 -11.15 -5.41
CA LYS A 318 9.67 -10.40 -6.50
C LYS A 318 8.91 -10.71 -7.78
N TYR A 319 8.37 -9.70 -8.45
CA TYR A 319 7.63 -9.84 -9.70
C TYR A 319 8.16 -8.88 -10.77
N GLU A 320 8.49 -9.42 -11.93
CA GLU A 320 8.94 -8.68 -13.11
C GLU A 320 7.84 -8.80 -14.20
N PRO A 321 6.98 -7.78 -14.39
CA PRO A 321 5.81 -7.82 -15.29
C PRO A 321 6.11 -7.79 -16.78
#